data_fac4e63e4dd394997ebd766a058278bc
#
_entry.id   fac4e63e4dd394997ebd766a058278bc
#
_cell.length_a   1.000
_cell.length_b   1.000
_cell.length_c   1.000
_cell.angle_alpha   90.00
_cell.angle_beta   90.00
_cell.angle_gamma   90.00
#
_symmetry.space_group_name_H-M   'P 1'
#
loop_
_entity.id
_entity.type
_entity.pdbx_description
1 polymer ?
#
loop_
_entity_poly.entity_id
_entity_poly.type
_entity_poly.pdbx_seq_one_letter_code
_entity_poly.pdbx_strand_id
1 'polypeptide(L)'
;GPGAIAGAFVHEKHHQEDINRLEGWWGVKLNERFLMKKNFISSGTATAWQLSTSPVLLFACLHASLNIIEEAGWENMLNKQQKMMGWTDFLLTTISTNAFKRITPHQRGCQISLQFHKNGKAVYNHLFEKGFMIDWREPDVIRFAPVPLYNTYTEIWQFVSALREITNELSLKD
;
A
#
# COMPACT_ATOMS: atom_id res chain seq x y z
N GLY A 1 -7.26 -1.57 3.39
CA GLY A 1 -7.25 -2.50 4.52
C GLY A 1 -8.49 -3.37 4.53
N PRO A 2 -8.64 -4.26 5.51
CA PRO A 2 -9.82 -5.10 5.63
C PRO A 2 -11.09 -4.28 5.68
N GLY A 3 -12.10 -4.67 4.87
CA GLY A 3 -13.37 -3.95 4.77
C GLY A 3 -13.31 -2.64 3.97
N ALA A 4 -12.19 -2.30 3.37
CA ALA A 4 -12.08 -1.14 2.49
C ALA A 4 -12.73 -1.40 1.13
N ILE A 5 -13.08 -0.31 0.43
CA ILE A 5 -13.53 -0.34 -0.95
C ILE A 5 -12.41 0.09 -1.88
N ALA A 6 -12.45 -0.40 -3.11
CA ALA A 6 -11.55 0.00 -4.18
C ALA A 6 -12.33 0.39 -5.43
N GLY A 7 -11.65 1.08 -6.34
CA GLY A 7 -12.15 1.42 -7.67
C GLY A 7 -11.33 0.76 -8.77
N ALA A 8 -11.87 0.79 -9.97
CA ALA A 8 -11.17 0.36 -11.18
C ALA A 8 -11.19 1.51 -12.20
N PHE A 9 -10.06 1.73 -12.85
CA PHE A 9 -9.99 2.62 -13.99
C PHE A 9 -10.22 1.82 -15.27
N VAL A 10 -11.16 2.29 -16.09
CA VAL A 10 -11.41 1.75 -17.44
C VAL A 10 -11.18 2.86 -18.45
N HIS A 11 -10.18 2.69 -19.31
CA HIS A 11 -9.83 3.66 -20.33
C HIS A 11 -11.00 3.84 -21.32
N GLU A 12 -11.29 5.06 -21.73
CA GLU A 12 -12.44 5.43 -22.59
C GLU A 12 -12.52 4.64 -23.90
N LYS A 13 -11.36 4.24 -24.48
CA LYS A 13 -11.33 3.41 -25.68
C LYS A 13 -12.11 2.11 -25.57
N HIS A 14 -12.30 1.58 -24.33
CA HIS A 14 -13.02 0.35 -24.07
C HIS A 14 -14.50 0.58 -23.71
N HIS A 15 -14.94 1.82 -23.56
CA HIS A 15 -16.30 2.11 -23.09
C HIS A 15 -17.38 1.66 -24.07
N GLN A 16 -17.09 1.71 -25.37
CA GLN A 16 -18.02 1.35 -26.44
C GLN A 16 -17.75 -0.04 -27.04
N GLU A 17 -16.71 -0.73 -26.60
CA GLU A 17 -16.38 -2.05 -27.11
C GLU A 17 -17.39 -3.10 -26.62
N ASP A 18 -17.76 -4.00 -27.49
CA ASP A 18 -18.54 -5.20 -27.14
C ASP A 18 -17.57 -6.27 -26.58
N ILE A 19 -17.13 -6.06 -25.37
CA ILE A 19 -16.22 -6.96 -24.67
C ILE A 19 -16.98 -7.81 -23.66
N ASN A 20 -16.53 -9.04 -23.48
CA ASN A 20 -17.11 -9.93 -22.49
C ASN A 20 -16.86 -9.37 -21.08
N ARG A 21 -17.93 -9.00 -20.38
CA ARG A 21 -17.93 -8.47 -19.02
C ARG A 21 -19.08 -9.02 -18.23
N LEU A 22 -18.97 -8.97 -16.90
CA LEU A 22 -20.10 -9.25 -16.03
C LEU A 22 -21.10 -8.09 -16.13
N GLU A 23 -22.34 -8.40 -16.47
CA GLU A 23 -23.41 -7.43 -16.62
C GLU A 23 -24.19 -7.29 -15.31
N GLY A 24 -24.38 -6.06 -14.88
CA GLY A 24 -25.16 -5.75 -13.69
C GLY A 24 -26.10 -4.57 -13.93
N TRP A 25 -27.22 -4.56 -13.24
CA TRP A 25 -28.25 -3.57 -13.46
C TRP A 25 -27.78 -2.12 -13.20
N TRP A 26 -26.72 -1.94 -12.39
CA TRP A 26 -26.13 -0.63 -12.13
C TRP A 26 -25.33 -0.10 -13.33
N GLY A 27 -24.80 -0.99 -14.15
CA GLY A 27 -24.09 -0.66 -15.39
C GLY A 27 -24.98 -0.27 -16.56
N VAL A 28 -26.29 -0.38 -16.41
CA VAL A 28 -27.29 0.00 -17.44
C VAL A 28 -27.39 1.53 -17.53
N LYS A 29 -27.71 2.05 -18.74
CA LYS A 29 -28.04 3.47 -18.95
C LYS A 29 -29.03 3.96 -17.90
N LEU A 30 -28.78 5.16 -17.34
CA LEU A 30 -29.51 5.69 -16.20
C LEU A 30 -31.02 5.79 -16.48
N ASN A 31 -31.41 6.26 -17.67
CA ASN A 31 -32.78 6.40 -18.08
C ASN A 31 -33.50 5.08 -18.40
N GLU A 32 -32.76 3.98 -18.49
CA GLU A 32 -33.28 2.64 -18.79
C GLU A 32 -33.21 1.68 -17.62
N ARG A 33 -32.43 2.03 -16.58
CA ARG A 33 -32.14 1.17 -15.43
C ARG A 33 -33.37 0.58 -14.75
N PHE A 34 -34.44 1.36 -14.62
CA PHE A 34 -35.66 0.96 -13.91
C PHE A 34 -36.76 0.48 -14.86
N LEU A 35 -36.51 0.40 -16.17
CA LEU A 35 -37.45 -0.13 -17.13
C LEU A 35 -37.48 -1.67 -17.15
N MET A 36 -36.63 -2.33 -16.40
CA MET A 36 -36.56 -3.79 -16.24
C MET A 36 -36.50 -4.53 -17.59
N LYS A 37 -35.76 -3.97 -18.55
CA LYS A 37 -35.56 -4.59 -19.87
C LYS A 37 -34.81 -5.90 -19.74
N LYS A 38 -35.08 -6.89 -20.62
CA LYS A 38 -34.40 -8.19 -20.63
C LYS A 38 -32.94 -8.12 -21.07
N ASN A 39 -32.61 -7.15 -21.93
CA ASN A 39 -31.26 -7.02 -22.48
C ASN A 39 -30.51 -5.93 -21.75
N PHE A 40 -29.21 -6.19 -21.50
CA PHE A 40 -28.29 -5.19 -20.96
C PHE A 40 -28.03 -4.10 -21.99
N ILE A 41 -28.23 -2.85 -21.60
CA ILE A 41 -27.90 -1.67 -22.40
C ILE A 41 -26.85 -0.88 -21.65
N SER A 42 -25.60 -1.02 -22.08
CA SER A 42 -24.44 -0.39 -21.44
C SER A 42 -24.63 1.10 -21.22
N SER A 43 -24.16 1.60 -20.08
CA SER A 43 -24.07 3.05 -19.81
C SER A 43 -23.16 3.79 -20.79
N GLY A 44 -22.28 3.07 -21.51
CA GLY A 44 -21.29 3.64 -22.42
C GLY A 44 -20.14 4.38 -21.72
N THR A 45 -19.93 4.13 -20.44
CA THR A 45 -18.87 4.70 -19.62
C THR A 45 -18.24 3.60 -18.73
N ALA A 46 -17.23 3.93 -17.93
CA ALA A 46 -16.65 3.01 -16.94
C ALA A 46 -17.71 2.42 -15.99
N THR A 47 -18.83 3.11 -15.78
CA THR A 47 -19.96 2.63 -14.96
C THR A 47 -20.55 1.31 -15.48
N ALA A 48 -20.39 0.99 -16.77
CA ALA A 48 -20.86 -0.28 -17.36
C ALA A 48 -20.28 -1.53 -16.68
N TRP A 49 -19.19 -1.39 -15.93
CA TRP A 49 -18.56 -2.47 -15.16
C TRP A 49 -19.08 -2.55 -13.72
N GLN A 50 -19.95 -1.66 -13.31
CA GLN A 50 -20.53 -1.67 -11.97
C GLN A 50 -21.73 -2.62 -11.92
N LEU A 51 -21.63 -3.68 -11.12
CA LEU A 51 -22.66 -4.72 -11.04
C LEU A 51 -23.89 -4.30 -10.23
N SER A 52 -23.67 -3.66 -9.09
CA SER A 52 -24.72 -3.34 -8.13
C SER A 52 -24.44 -2.05 -7.37
N THR A 53 -25.30 -1.73 -6.42
CA THR A 53 -25.17 -0.58 -5.52
C THR A 53 -23.90 -0.72 -4.68
N SER A 54 -23.09 0.30 -4.64
CA SER A 54 -21.90 0.34 -3.83
C SER A 54 -22.19 0.70 -2.37
N PRO A 55 -21.41 0.20 -1.41
CA PRO A 55 -21.58 0.52 0.01
C PRO A 55 -21.22 1.98 0.29
N VAL A 56 -22.24 2.80 0.51
CA VAL A 56 -22.15 4.27 0.61
C VAL A 56 -21.18 4.73 1.70
N LEU A 57 -21.21 4.08 2.88
CA LEU A 57 -20.33 4.46 4.00
C LEU A 57 -18.84 4.23 3.68
N LEU A 58 -18.52 3.15 2.99
CA LEU A 58 -17.14 2.88 2.58
C LEU A 58 -16.66 3.87 1.51
N PHE A 59 -17.55 4.30 0.62
CA PHE A 59 -17.24 5.37 -0.32
C PHE A 59 -17.00 6.70 0.37
N ALA A 60 -17.77 7.04 1.40
CA ALA A 60 -17.54 8.26 2.18
C ALA A 60 -16.15 8.24 2.85
N CYS A 61 -15.73 7.10 3.42
CA CYS A 61 -14.40 6.92 3.99
C CYS A 61 -13.30 7.06 2.92
N LEU A 62 -13.48 6.43 1.75
CA LEU A 62 -12.54 6.54 0.64
C LEU A 62 -12.43 8.00 0.15
N HIS A 63 -13.56 8.68 -0.02
CA HIS A 63 -13.61 10.08 -0.45
C HIS A 63 -12.86 10.99 0.53
N ALA A 64 -13.07 10.83 1.84
CA ALA A 64 -12.33 11.57 2.86
C ALA A 64 -10.81 11.34 2.77
N SER A 65 -10.39 10.09 2.55
CA SER A 65 -8.97 9.77 2.37
C SER A 65 -8.38 10.39 1.10
N LEU A 66 -9.13 10.40 0.00
CA LEU A 66 -8.69 11.01 -1.26
C LEU A 66 -8.58 12.53 -1.15
N ASN A 67 -9.48 13.19 -0.41
CA ASN A 67 -9.40 14.63 -0.16
C ASN A 67 -8.10 15.00 0.59
N ILE A 68 -7.68 14.20 1.57
CA ILE A 68 -6.40 14.40 2.28
C ILE A 68 -5.21 14.28 1.31
N ILE A 69 -5.26 13.31 0.39
CA ILE A 69 -4.22 13.11 -0.62
C ILE A 69 -4.18 14.30 -1.60
N GLU A 70 -5.34 14.79 -2.02
CA GLU A 70 -5.46 15.95 -2.90
C GLU A 70 -4.93 17.22 -2.23
N GLU A 71 -5.29 17.46 -0.97
CA GLU A 71 -4.79 18.59 -0.17
C GLU A 71 -3.26 18.54 -0.01
N ALA A 72 -2.69 17.38 0.26
CA ALA A 72 -1.25 17.19 0.37
C ALA A 72 -0.51 17.39 -0.97
N GLY A 73 -1.19 17.18 -2.08
CA GLY A 73 -0.67 17.21 -3.44
C GLY A 73 0.10 15.94 -3.82
N TRP A 74 -0.37 15.27 -4.84
CA TRP A 74 0.18 13.97 -5.28
C TRP A 74 1.68 14.04 -5.58
N GLU A 75 2.12 15.04 -6.34
CA GLU A 75 3.54 15.24 -6.69
C GLU A 75 4.42 15.50 -5.45
N ASN A 76 3.92 16.26 -4.49
CA ASN A 76 4.62 16.53 -3.23
C ASN A 76 4.82 15.24 -2.44
N MET A 77 3.80 14.39 -2.40
CA MET A 77 3.86 13.08 -1.75
C MET A 77 4.86 12.16 -2.43
N LEU A 78 4.87 12.09 -3.77
CA LEU A 78 5.84 11.30 -4.53
C LEU A 78 7.27 11.79 -4.30
N ASN A 79 7.51 13.09 -4.33
CA ASN A 79 8.81 13.68 -4.07
C ASN A 79 9.31 13.37 -2.65
N LYS A 80 8.43 13.50 -1.64
CA LYS A 80 8.77 13.13 -0.26
C LYS A 80 9.05 11.63 -0.14
N GLN A 81 8.24 10.79 -0.78
CA GLN A 81 8.42 9.32 -0.80
C GLN A 81 9.79 8.94 -1.36
N GLN A 82 10.19 9.49 -2.48
CA GLN A 82 11.50 9.21 -3.07
C GLN A 82 12.65 9.60 -2.15
N LYS A 83 12.58 10.79 -1.53
CA LYS A 83 13.58 11.25 -0.56
C LYS A 83 13.62 10.36 0.69
N MET A 84 12.47 9.99 1.24
CA MET A 84 12.38 9.09 2.39
C MET A 84 12.95 7.71 2.09
N MET A 85 12.68 7.17 0.88
CA MET A 85 13.23 5.88 0.47
C MET A 85 14.74 5.94 0.26
N GLY A 86 15.24 7.00 -0.36
CA GLY A 86 16.69 7.24 -0.49
C GLY A 86 17.38 7.36 0.87
N TRP A 87 16.76 8.08 1.81
CA TRP A 87 17.24 8.21 3.19
C TRP A 87 17.26 6.85 3.91
N THR A 88 16.20 6.07 3.78
CA THR A 88 16.11 4.73 4.37
C THR A 88 17.16 3.80 3.80
N ASP A 89 17.36 3.80 2.48
CA ASP A 89 18.38 2.99 1.82
C ASP A 89 19.78 3.37 2.31
N PHE A 90 20.07 4.66 2.40
CA PHE A 90 21.35 5.14 2.94
C PHE A 90 21.58 4.67 4.38
N LEU A 91 20.58 4.85 5.25
CA LEU A 91 20.69 4.40 6.64
C LEU A 91 20.90 2.88 6.76
N LEU A 92 20.20 2.10 5.95
CA LEU A 92 20.36 0.64 5.95
C LEU A 92 21.80 0.23 5.53
N THR A 93 22.48 0.99 4.67
CA THR A 93 23.90 0.71 4.34
C THR A 93 24.85 0.94 5.50
N THR A 94 24.45 1.72 6.50
CA THR A 94 25.28 1.96 7.71
C THR A 94 25.24 0.78 8.68
N ILE A 95 24.39 -0.20 8.47
CA ILE A 95 24.33 -1.41 9.28
C ILE A 95 25.31 -2.42 8.69
N SER A 96 26.45 -2.57 9.33
CA SER A 96 27.46 -3.57 8.95
C SER A 96 27.08 -4.93 9.51
N THR A 97 26.20 -5.64 8.83
CA THR A 97 25.75 -6.97 9.27
C THR A 97 25.38 -7.85 8.09
N ASN A 98 25.61 -9.15 8.25
CA ASN A 98 25.07 -10.19 7.37
C ASN A 98 23.77 -10.77 7.93
N ALA A 99 23.13 -10.14 8.94
CA ALA A 99 21.95 -10.67 9.59
C ALA A 99 20.75 -10.69 8.66
N PHE A 100 20.66 -9.76 7.72
CA PHE A 100 19.56 -9.66 6.79
C PHE A 100 19.98 -9.23 5.38
N LYS A 101 19.09 -9.50 4.42
CA LYS A 101 19.16 -9.00 3.05
C LYS A 101 17.89 -8.23 2.73
N ARG A 102 18.00 -7.04 2.11
CA ARG A 102 16.84 -6.37 1.51
C ARG A 102 16.40 -7.11 0.25
N ILE A 103 15.16 -7.60 0.24
CA ILE A 103 14.58 -8.34 -0.90
C ILE A 103 13.65 -7.46 -1.76
N THR A 104 13.28 -6.27 -1.29
CA THR A 104 12.48 -5.31 -2.07
C THR A 104 13.35 -4.69 -3.18
N PRO A 105 12.87 -4.64 -4.44
CA PRO A 105 13.58 -4.01 -5.55
C PRO A 105 13.75 -2.50 -5.34
N HIS A 106 14.63 -1.88 -6.15
CA HIS A 106 14.84 -0.42 -6.09
C HIS A 106 13.61 0.36 -6.55
N GLN A 107 12.95 -0.07 -7.62
CA GLN A 107 11.71 0.53 -8.09
C GLN A 107 10.56 0.02 -7.23
N ARG A 108 10.09 0.84 -6.30
CA ARG A 108 9.09 0.49 -5.29
C ARG A 108 8.34 1.72 -4.79
N GLY A 109 7.24 1.46 -4.06
CA GLY A 109 6.60 2.45 -3.20
C GLY A 109 7.33 2.62 -1.86
N CYS A 110 6.59 2.78 -0.78
CA CYS A 110 7.15 2.96 0.57
C CYS A 110 7.57 1.66 1.27
N GLN A 111 7.13 0.51 0.77
CA GLN A 111 7.36 -0.77 1.45
C GLN A 111 8.81 -1.24 1.28
N ILE A 112 9.40 -1.71 2.39
CA ILE A 112 10.69 -2.38 2.43
C ILE A 112 10.52 -3.70 3.17
N SER A 113 11.15 -4.75 2.63
CA SER A 113 11.18 -6.09 3.20
C SER A 113 12.63 -6.52 3.42
N LEU A 114 12.94 -6.89 4.64
CA LEU A 114 14.25 -7.39 5.07
C LEU A 114 14.12 -8.86 5.42
N GLN A 115 14.79 -9.72 4.67
CA GLN A 115 14.86 -11.16 4.94
C GLN A 115 16.02 -11.44 5.87
N PHE A 116 15.76 -12.07 7.00
CA PHE A 116 16.75 -12.42 8.02
C PHE A 116 17.25 -13.85 7.83
N HIS A 117 18.55 -14.06 7.98
CA HIS A 117 19.14 -15.39 7.92
C HIS A 117 19.02 -16.13 9.25
N LYS A 118 19.07 -15.38 10.38
CA LYS A 118 18.93 -15.88 11.74
C LYS A 118 18.27 -14.82 12.62
N ASN A 119 17.67 -15.22 13.70
CA ASN A 119 17.15 -14.35 14.78
C ASN A 119 16.10 -13.29 14.33
N GLY A 120 15.58 -13.35 13.09
CA GLY A 120 14.65 -12.35 12.56
C GLY A 120 13.42 -12.15 13.43
N LYS A 121 12.86 -13.23 13.99
CA LYS A 121 11.69 -13.13 14.88
C LYS A 121 12.03 -12.44 16.20
N ALA A 122 13.23 -12.68 16.76
CA ALA A 122 13.69 -11.99 17.94
C ALA A 122 13.88 -10.49 17.67
N VAL A 123 14.50 -10.13 16.54
CA VAL A 123 14.65 -8.73 16.11
C VAL A 123 13.27 -8.05 15.99
N TYR A 124 12.32 -8.70 15.33
CA TYR A 124 10.94 -8.20 15.21
C TYR A 124 10.31 -7.94 16.58
N ASN A 125 10.39 -8.89 17.51
CA ASN A 125 9.81 -8.75 18.84
C ASN A 125 10.41 -7.56 19.61
N HIS A 126 11.74 -7.40 19.61
CA HIS A 126 12.42 -6.27 20.28
C HIS A 126 12.04 -4.92 19.65
N LEU A 127 11.93 -4.85 18.30
CA LEU A 127 11.46 -3.64 17.63
C LEU A 127 10.02 -3.30 18.00
N PHE A 128 9.14 -4.31 18.06
CA PHE A 128 7.75 -4.15 18.46
C PHE A 128 7.62 -3.68 19.91
N GLU A 129 8.39 -4.24 20.84
CA GLU A 129 8.48 -3.81 22.24
C GLU A 129 8.98 -2.36 22.40
N LYS A 130 9.87 -1.91 21.50
CA LYS A 130 10.31 -0.49 21.42
C LYS A 130 9.25 0.43 20.79
N GLY A 131 8.08 -0.08 20.39
CA GLY A 131 6.96 0.70 19.86
C GLY A 131 6.96 0.89 18.34
N PHE A 132 7.82 0.19 17.59
CA PHE A 132 7.78 0.23 16.12
C PHE A 132 6.71 -0.71 15.59
N MET A 133 5.65 -0.14 15.01
CA MET A 133 4.55 -0.88 14.39
C MET A 133 4.97 -1.37 13.01
N ILE A 134 5.54 -2.55 12.96
CA ILE A 134 6.05 -3.22 11.77
C ILE A 134 5.35 -4.58 11.59
N ASP A 135 5.60 -5.23 10.47
CA ASP A 135 4.91 -6.47 10.08
C ASP A 135 5.91 -7.62 9.98
N TRP A 136 5.56 -8.76 10.57
CA TRP A 136 6.29 -10.02 10.41
C TRP A 136 5.65 -10.89 9.36
N ARG A 137 6.45 -11.39 8.43
CA ARG A 137 6.05 -12.38 7.42
C ARG A 137 6.89 -13.65 7.57
N GLU A 138 6.19 -14.72 7.85
CA GLU A 138 6.82 -16.03 7.92
C GLU A 138 7.49 -16.39 6.57
N PRO A 139 8.61 -17.10 6.58
CA PRO A 139 9.29 -17.60 7.81
C PRO A 139 10.28 -16.62 8.44
N ASP A 140 10.74 -15.57 7.74
CA ASP A 140 11.96 -14.85 8.08
C ASP A 140 12.01 -13.37 7.66
N VAL A 141 10.87 -12.75 7.35
CA VAL A 141 10.84 -11.39 6.79
C VAL A 141 10.23 -10.37 7.75
N ILE A 142 10.97 -9.30 8.02
CA ILE A 142 10.44 -8.05 8.60
C ILE A 142 10.07 -7.10 7.47
N ARG A 143 8.84 -6.56 7.51
CA ARG A 143 8.31 -5.63 6.55
C ARG A 143 7.88 -4.34 7.22
N PHE A 144 8.25 -3.20 6.65
CA PHE A 144 7.86 -1.88 7.11
C PHE A 144 7.62 -0.93 5.92
N ALA A 145 6.88 0.14 6.16
CA ALA A 145 6.51 1.08 5.11
C ALA A 145 6.32 2.49 5.69
N PRO A 146 7.37 3.32 5.73
CA PRO A 146 7.22 4.72 6.14
C PRO A 146 6.43 5.50 5.09
N VAL A 147 5.31 6.10 5.52
CA VAL A 147 4.35 6.76 4.64
C VAL A 147 4.57 8.27 4.63
N PRO A 148 4.66 8.93 3.45
CA PRO A 148 4.94 10.36 3.34
C PRO A 148 3.94 11.27 4.07
N LEU A 149 2.67 10.87 4.18
CA LEU A 149 1.64 11.68 4.81
C LEU A 149 1.89 11.93 6.30
N TYR A 150 2.42 10.96 7.03
CA TYR A 150 2.52 11.05 8.49
C TYR A 150 3.87 10.64 9.08
N ASN A 151 4.72 9.90 8.36
CA ASN A 151 6.05 9.57 8.88
C ASN A 151 7.08 10.68 8.59
N THR A 152 8.07 10.75 9.48
CA THR A 152 9.16 11.71 9.45
C THR A 152 10.50 11.03 9.16
N TYR A 153 11.50 11.81 8.74
CA TYR A 153 12.88 11.32 8.57
C TYR A 153 13.51 10.90 9.91
N THR A 154 13.11 11.55 11.00
CA THR A 154 13.56 11.23 12.36
C THR A 154 13.08 9.85 12.79
N GLU A 155 11.80 9.52 12.53
CA GLU A 155 11.25 8.20 12.84
C GLU A 155 11.96 7.08 12.06
N ILE A 156 12.28 7.32 10.78
CA ILE A 156 13.07 6.37 9.97
C ILE A 156 14.46 6.18 10.60
N TRP A 157 15.11 7.27 11.00
CA TRP A 157 16.42 7.21 11.65
C TRP A 157 16.36 6.44 12.98
N GLN A 158 15.36 6.70 13.81
CA GLN A 158 15.14 6.01 15.08
C GLN A 158 14.92 4.50 14.85
N PHE A 159 14.07 4.16 13.88
CA PHE A 159 13.83 2.77 13.51
C PHE A 159 15.12 2.05 13.07
N VAL A 160 15.89 2.62 12.14
CA VAL A 160 17.10 2.01 11.63
C VAL A 160 18.18 1.95 12.69
N SER A 161 18.27 2.95 13.58
CA SER A 161 19.19 2.93 14.73
C SER A 161 18.86 1.80 15.70
N ALA A 162 17.58 1.63 16.05
CA ALA A 162 17.13 0.51 16.89
C ALA A 162 17.40 -0.86 16.21
N LEU A 163 17.13 -0.96 14.92
CA LEU A 163 17.40 -2.17 14.14
C LEU A 163 18.90 -2.53 14.19
N ARG A 164 19.79 -1.55 14.04
CA ARG A 164 21.24 -1.73 14.12
C ARG A 164 21.67 -2.21 15.51
N GLU A 165 21.18 -1.57 16.57
CA GLU A 165 21.49 -1.96 17.95
C GLU A 165 21.11 -3.41 18.22
N ILE A 166 19.85 -3.76 17.93
CA ILE A 166 19.32 -5.10 18.18
C ILE A 166 20.06 -6.16 17.36
N THR A 167 20.34 -5.89 16.08
CA THR A 167 21.07 -6.85 15.24
C THR A 167 22.49 -7.07 15.72
N ASN A 168 23.17 -6.04 16.21
CA ASN A 168 24.52 -6.16 16.79
C ASN A 168 24.49 -6.96 18.10
N GLU A 169 23.55 -6.66 19.00
CA GLU A 169 23.41 -7.39 20.27
C GLU A 169 23.15 -8.88 20.09
N LEU A 170 22.30 -9.23 19.13
CA LEU A 170 21.97 -10.63 18.84
C LEU A 170 23.09 -11.37 18.09
N SER A 171 23.87 -10.65 17.27
CA SER A 171 25.04 -11.25 16.60
C SER A 171 26.23 -11.53 17.53
N LEU A 172 26.29 -10.88 18.69
CA LEU A 172 27.31 -11.11 19.71
C LEU A 172 27.02 -12.32 20.64
N LYS A 173 25.79 -12.85 20.57
CA LYS A 173 25.31 -13.98 21.39
C LYS A 173 25.35 -15.31 20.66
N ASP A 174 25.64 -15.30 19.35
CA ASP A 174 25.87 -16.48 18.50
C ASP A 174 27.38 -16.82 18.43
#